data_326f6fc4c6b882e8a01befc8545556bb
#
_entry.id   326f6fc4c6b882e8a01befc8545556bb
#
_cell.length_a   1.000
_cell.length_b   1.000
_cell.length_c   1.000
_cell.angle_alpha   90.00
_cell.angle_beta   90.00
_cell.angle_gamma   90.00
#
_symmetry.space_group_name_H-M   'P 1'
#
loop_
_entity.id
_entity.type
_entity.pdbx_description
1 polymer ?
#
loop_
_entity_poly.entity_id
_entity_poly.type
_entity_poly.pdbx_seq_one_letter_code
_entity_poly.pdbx_strand_id
1 'polypeptide(L)' 'MNDTTVEDLESQLQEVLLNIDNIAQKVLDKEIDAYEGFIESEKWKNRVVELGYALKEKGIDITTRTE' A
#
# COMPACT_ATOMS: atom_id res chain seq x y z
N MET A 1 -11.79 19.06 -7.68
CA MET A 1 -10.49 19.41 -7.62
C MET A 1 -9.64 18.45 -6.91
N ASN A 2 -8.64 18.11 -7.43
CA ASN A 2 -7.89 17.08 -6.90
C ASN A 2 -6.58 17.49 -6.44
N ASP A 3 -6.59 18.29 -5.43
CA ASP A 3 -5.38 18.72 -4.86
C ASP A 3 -4.91 17.73 -3.86
N THR A 4 -4.49 16.59 -4.34
CA THR A 4 -3.97 15.57 -3.45
C THR A 4 -2.60 16.02 -3.00
N THR A 5 -2.45 16.20 -1.72
CA THR A 5 -1.20 16.64 -1.15
C THR A 5 -0.30 15.46 -0.84
N VAL A 6 0.96 15.75 -0.56
CA VAL A 6 1.90 14.71 -0.13
C VAL A 6 1.37 14.02 1.12
N GLU A 7 0.80 14.79 2.05
CA GLU A 7 0.26 14.19 3.26
C GLU A 7 -0.86 13.23 2.99
N ASP A 8 -1.72 13.59 2.04
CA ASP A 8 -2.82 12.70 1.67
C ASP A 8 -2.30 11.42 1.06
N LEU A 9 -1.31 11.55 0.19
CA LEU A 9 -0.73 10.37 -0.45
C LEU A 9 -0.05 9.47 0.56
N GLU A 10 0.67 10.05 1.50
CA GLU A 10 1.35 9.28 2.51
C GLU A 10 0.35 8.59 3.44
N SER A 11 -0.73 9.27 3.73
CA SER A 11 -1.78 8.69 4.55
C SER A 11 -2.42 7.50 3.87
N GLN A 12 -2.70 7.63 2.58
CA GLN A 12 -3.25 6.53 1.81
C GLN A 12 -2.27 5.37 1.72
N LEU A 13 -0.99 5.66 1.56
CA LEU A 13 0.02 4.62 1.49
C LEU A 13 0.06 3.84 2.80
N GLN A 14 0.02 4.54 3.93
CA GLN A 14 0.02 3.87 5.22
C GLN A 14 -1.19 2.97 5.38
N GLU A 15 -2.34 3.45 4.95
CA GLU A 15 -3.56 2.69 5.04
C GLU A 15 -3.49 1.42 4.21
N VAL A 16 -2.94 1.53 3.00
CA VAL A 16 -2.79 0.38 2.14
C VAL A 16 -1.83 -0.64 2.76
N LEU A 17 -0.73 -0.18 3.32
CA LEU A 17 0.22 -1.08 3.96
C LEU A 17 -0.40 -1.80 5.15
N LEU A 18 -1.24 -1.11 5.91
CA LEU A 18 -1.95 -1.75 7.00
C LEU A 18 -2.91 -2.82 6.49
N ASN A 19 -3.55 -2.56 5.37
CA ASN A 19 -4.46 -3.55 4.79
C ASN A 19 -3.70 -4.80 4.36
N ILE A 20 -2.51 -4.62 3.79
CA ILE A 20 -1.69 -5.77 3.42
C ILE A 20 -1.29 -6.57 4.65
N ASP A 21 -0.91 -5.88 5.72
CA ASP A 21 -0.58 -6.52 6.98
C ASP A 21 -1.76 -7.30 7.53
N ASN A 22 -2.94 -6.72 7.47
CA ASN A 22 -4.14 -7.40 7.96
C ASN A 22 -4.45 -8.66 7.17
N ILE A 23 -4.22 -8.61 5.85
CA ILE A 23 -4.43 -9.79 5.03
C ILE A 23 -3.44 -10.90 5.42
N ALA A 24 -2.18 -10.53 5.62
CA ALA A 24 -1.18 -11.49 6.04
C ALA A 24 -1.56 -12.12 7.38
N GLN A 25 -2.08 -11.31 8.28
CA GLN A 25 -2.48 -11.81 9.59
C GLN A 25 -3.65 -12.79 9.46
N LYS A 26 -4.60 -12.50 8.58
CA LYS A 26 -5.74 -13.38 8.37
C LYS A 26 -5.30 -14.73 7.81
N VAL A 27 -4.30 -14.72 6.95
CA VAL A 27 -3.76 -15.97 6.43
C VAL A 27 -3.12 -16.77 7.56
N LEU A 28 -2.34 -16.10 8.40
CA LEU A 28 -1.70 -16.76 9.53
C LEU A 28 -2.71 -17.33 10.50
N ASP A 29 -3.82 -16.60 10.70
CA ASP A 29 -4.87 -17.05 11.60
C ASP A 29 -5.81 -18.04 10.94
N LYS A 30 -5.55 -18.37 9.69
CA LYS A 30 -6.35 -19.30 8.93
C LYS A 30 -7.79 -18.85 8.72
N GLU A 31 -8.00 -17.55 8.73
CA GLU A 31 -9.31 -16.99 8.41
C GLU A 31 -9.55 -16.98 6.93
N ILE A 32 -8.50 -16.83 6.13
CA ILE A 32 -8.60 -16.94 4.70
C ILE A 32 -7.48 -17.86 4.21
N ASP A 33 -7.71 -18.43 3.06
CA ASP A 33 -6.78 -19.31 2.42
C ASP A 33 -5.58 -18.51 1.91
N ALA A 34 -4.43 -19.14 1.85
CA ALA A 34 -3.21 -18.46 1.40
C ALA A 34 -3.34 -17.94 -0.02
N TYR A 35 -4.02 -18.69 -0.89
CA TYR A 35 -4.21 -18.27 -2.26
C TYR A 35 -5.09 -17.04 -2.32
N GLU A 36 -6.16 -17.03 -1.55
CA GLU A 36 -7.05 -15.89 -1.48
C GLU A 36 -6.30 -14.67 -0.94
N GLY A 37 -5.48 -14.88 0.07
CA GLY A 37 -4.66 -13.81 0.63
C GLY A 37 -3.71 -13.24 -0.40
N PHE A 38 -3.11 -14.10 -1.22
CA PHE A 38 -2.22 -13.66 -2.26
C PHE A 38 -2.95 -12.75 -3.25
N ILE A 39 -4.13 -13.16 -3.68
CA ILE A 39 -4.90 -12.39 -4.65
C ILE A 39 -5.30 -11.04 -4.07
N GLU A 40 -5.76 -11.02 -2.82
CA GLU A 40 -6.13 -9.78 -2.18
C GLU A 40 -4.94 -8.85 -2.01
N SER A 41 -3.79 -9.40 -1.64
CA SER A 41 -2.58 -8.61 -1.45
C SER A 41 -2.12 -7.98 -2.74
N GLU A 42 -2.30 -8.67 -3.87
CA GLU A 42 -1.86 -8.13 -5.14
C GLU A 42 -2.59 -6.84 -5.50
N LYS A 43 -3.88 -6.77 -5.17
CA LYS A 43 -4.63 -5.55 -5.41
C LYS A 43 -4.04 -4.37 -4.66
N TRP A 44 -3.68 -4.60 -3.41
CA TRP A 44 -3.13 -3.53 -2.58
C TRP A 44 -1.71 -3.18 -2.97
N LYS A 45 -0.95 -4.17 -3.43
CA LYS A 45 0.41 -3.91 -3.90
C LYS A 45 0.39 -3.00 -5.13
N ASN A 46 -0.56 -3.22 -6.02
CA ASN A 46 -0.70 -2.36 -7.18
C ASN A 46 -1.02 -0.93 -6.75
N ARG A 47 -1.81 -0.81 -5.71
CA ARG A 47 -2.13 0.51 -5.17
C ARG A 47 -0.88 1.20 -4.61
N VAL A 48 0.00 0.42 -3.97
CA VAL A 48 1.25 0.95 -3.46
C VAL A 48 2.09 1.53 -4.59
N VAL A 49 2.14 0.82 -5.71
CA VAL A 49 2.90 1.28 -6.86
C VAL A 49 2.33 2.60 -7.38
N GLU A 50 1.02 2.68 -7.48
CA GLU A 50 0.37 3.91 -7.95
C GLU A 50 0.67 5.08 -7.03
N LEU A 51 0.57 4.84 -5.73
CA LEU A 51 0.84 5.90 -4.76
C LEU A 51 2.31 6.30 -4.78
N GLY A 52 3.19 5.34 -5.01
CA GLY A 52 4.60 5.61 -5.14
C GLY A 52 4.91 6.53 -6.31
N TYR A 53 4.28 6.27 -7.44
CA TYR A 53 4.46 7.13 -8.61
C TYR A 53 3.93 8.54 -8.35
N ALA A 54 2.78 8.62 -7.70
CA ALA A 54 2.19 9.93 -7.39
C ALA A 54 3.10 10.71 -6.46
N LEU A 55 3.68 10.05 -5.48
CA LEU A 55 4.60 10.72 -4.56
C LEU A 55 5.88 11.14 -5.27
N LYS A 56 6.36 10.30 -6.17
CA LYS A 56 7.57 10.60 -6.89
C LYS A 56 7.40 11.86 -7.75
N GLU A 57 6.22 12.03 -8.32
CA GLU A 57 5.94 13.21 -9.11
C GLU A 57 5.96 14.47 -8.27
N LYS A 58 5.78 14.33 -6.97
CA LYS A 58 5.84 15.46 -6.07
C LYS A 58 7.22 15.60 -5.40
N GLY A 59 8.20 14.85 -5.91
CA GLY A 59 9.56 14.96 -5.42
C GLY A 59 9.92 14.03 -4.28
N ILE A 60 9.03 13.09 -3.95
CA ILE A 60 9.26 12.15 -2.87
C ILE A 60 9.53 10.77 -3.47
N ASP A 61 10.69 10.22 -3.22
CA ASP A 61 11.01 8.90 -3.74
C ASP A 61 11.03 7.92 -2.58
N ILE A 62 9.98 7.13 -2.46
CA ILE A 62 9.84 6.22 -1.32
C ILE A 62 10.83 5.06 -1.39
N THR A 63 11.41 4.81 -2.56
CA THR A 63 12.35 3.71 -2.68
C THR A 63 13.72 4.06 -2.11
N THR A 64 13.97 5.35 -1.87
CA THR A 64 15.25 5.77 -1.31
C THR A 64 15.11 6.33 0.08
N ARG A 65 13.97 6.14 0.71
CA ARG A 65 13.74 6.71 2.04
C ARG A 65 14.16 5.78 3.16
N THR A 66 15.11 4.98 2.92
CA THR A 66 15.47 4.01 3.92
C THR A 66 16.59 4.46 4.80
N GLU A 67 16.96 5.69 4.74
CA GLU A 67 18.06 6.10 5.50
C GLU A 67 17.95 6.18 6.91
#